data_636d1519f968b1cb0ebe6a8d81779e86
#
_entry.id   636d1519f968b1cb0ebe6a8d81779e86
#
_cell.length_a   1.000
_cell.length_b   1.000
_cell.length_c   1.000
_cell.angle_alpha   90.00
_cell.angle_beta   90.00
_cell.angle_gamma   90.00
#
_symmetry.space_group_name_H-M   'P 1'
#
loop_
_entity.id
_entity.type
_entity.pdbx_description
1 polymer ?
#
loop_
_entity_poly.entity_id
_entity_poly.type
_entity_poly.pdbx_seq_one_letter_code
_entity_poly.pdbx_strand_id
1 'polypeptide(L)'
;KLIKMKKIFFTLAFLSFVFLNAQKDQQTFQDLKQLEGKWTGTLNLSNGESKPINLEYSIRSNGSALLEESNEGGIEMMSIINIHKGKILSTHYCGAKNRPVAELKSSNNGVVKLVTNHKRSDLDVNNESFVGSWEFNLMPNDESKFIYKYTSIGPYSFIATAEMNRVK
;
A
#
# COMPACT_ATOMS: atom_id res chain seq x y z
N LYS A 1 -38.03 22.16 -20.21
CA LYS A 1 -37.95 20.69 -20.17
C LYS A 1 -36.51 20.18 -20.39
N LEU A 2 -35.75 20.80 -21.32
CA LEU A 2 -34.35 20.43 -21.67
C LEU A 2 -33.34 20.64 -20.51
N ILE A 3 -33.50 21.70 -19.72
CA ILE A 3 -32.57 22.03 -18.61
C ILE A 3 -32.69 21.05 -17.44
N LYS A 4 -33.91 20.54 -17.16
CA LYS A 4 -34.11 19.49 -16.15
C LYS A 4 -33.48 18.15 -16.57
N MET A 5 -33.58 17.79 -17.84
CA MET A 5 -32.95 16.56 -18.39
C MET A 5 -31.42 16.61 -18.32
N LYS A 6 -30.78 17.74 -18.65
CA LYS A 6 -29.32 17.90 -18.57
C LYS A 6 -28.81 17.73 -17.14
N LYS A 7 -29.51 18.27 -16.11
CA LYS A 7 -29.15 18.10 -14.70
C LYS A 7 -29.26 16.64 -14.24
N ILE A 8 -30.30 15.92 -14.67
CA ILE A 8 -30.48 14.49 -14.33
C ILE A 8 -29.38 13.64 -14.97
N PHE A 9 -29.00 13.90 -16.22
CA PHE A 9 -27.92 13.18 -16.90
C PHE A 9 -26.56 13.40 -16.21
N PHE A 10 -26.28 14.62 -15.78
CA PHE A 10 -25.04 14.96 -15.07
C PHE A 10 -24.96 14.31 -13.68
N THR A 11 -26.08 14.21 -12.97
CA THR A 11 -26.16 13.56 -11.67
C THR A 11 -26.00 12.05 -11.76
N LEU A 12 -26.60 11.40 -12.77
CA LEU A 12 -26.43 9.97 -13.02
C LEU A 12 -24.99 9.61 -13.42
N ALA A 13 -24.36 10.41 -14.28
CA ALA A 13 -22.97 10.20 -14.70
C ALA A 13 -21.98 10.36 -13.53
N PHE A 14 -22.24 11.30 -12.61
CA PHE A 14 -21.41 11.49 -11.42
C PHE A 14 -21.56 10.34 -10.42
N LEU A 15 -22.79 9.84 -10.18
CA LEU A 15 -23.03 8.67 -9.34
C LEU A 15 -22.34 7.42 -9.90
N SER A 16 -22.44 7.17 -11.20
CA SER A 16 -21.77 5.99 -11.81
C SER A 16 -20.25 6.02 -11.67
N PHE A 17 -19.63 7.21 -11.74
CA PHE A 17 -18.19 7.37 -11.58
C PHE A 17 -17.70 7.07 -10.14
N VAL A 18 -18.49 7.44 -9.14
CA VAL A 18 -18.18 7.16 -7.72
C VAL A 18 -18.28 5.66 -7.42
N PHE A 19 -19.30 4.97 -7.97
CA PHE A 19 -19.45 3.52 -7.81
C PHE A 19 -18.30 2.74 -8.46
N LEU A 20 -17.82 3.13 -9.63
CA LEU A 20 -16.72 2.48 -10.34
C LEU A 20 -15.41 2.57 -9.55
N ASN A 21 -15.09 3.70 -8.93
CA ASN A 21 -13.89 3.85 -8.11
C ASN A 21 -13.96 3.02 -6.83
N ALA A 22 -15.09 3.02 -6.12
CA ALA A 22 -15.27 2.20 -4.93
C ALA A 22 -15.16 0.69 -5.22
N GLN A 23 -15.66 0.25 -6.36
CA GLN A 23 -15.55 -1.15 -6.80
C GLN A 23 -14.10 -1.52 -7.15
N LYS A 24 -13.34 -0.61 -7.75
CA LYS A 24 -11.92 -0.80 -8.06
C LYS A 24 -11.08 -0.93 -6.78
N ASP A 25 -11.29 -0.07 -5.79
CA ASP A 25 -10.58 -0.14 -4.51
C ASP A 25 -10.92 -1.44 -3.77
N GLN A 26 -12.19 -1.88 -3.82
CA GLN A 26 -12.62 -3.16 -3.24
C GLN A 26 -11.88 -4.34 -3.88
N GLN A 27 -11.78 -4.37 -5.22
CA GLN A 27 -11.03 -5.42 -5.94
C GLN A 27 -9.55 -5.38 -5.58
N THR A 28 -8.93 -4.19 -5.58
CA THR A 28 -7.52 -4.02 -5.20
C THR A 28 -7.24 -4.54 -3.78
N PHE A 29 -8.18 -4.33 -2.86
CA PHE A 29 -8.02 -4.85 -1.49
C PHE A 29 -8.12 -6.39 -1.45
N GLN A 30 -8.98 -7.01 -2.29
CA GLN A 30 -9.00 -8.48 -2.43
C GLN A 30 -7.69 -9.00 -3.03
N ASP A 31 -7.12 -8.28 -4.02
CA ASP A 31 -5.83 -8.66 -4.62
C ASP A 31 -4.71 -8.60 -3.56
N LEU A 32 -4.67 -7.58 -2.71
CA LEU A 32 -3.69 -7.48 -1.61
C LEU A 32 -3.83 -8.60 -0.58
N LYS A 33 -5.03 -9.14 -0.34
CA LYS A 33 -5.22 -10.28 0.57
C LYS A 33 -4.54 -11.57 0.09
N GLN A 34 -4.21 -11.69 -1.19
CA GLN A 34 -3.45 -12.82 -1.71
C GLN A 34 -2.03 -12.89 -1.12
N LEU A 35 -1.56 -11.78 -0.53
CA LEU A 35 -0.29 -11.74 0.20
C LEU A 35 -0.34 -12.51 1.53
N GLU A 36 -1.50 -12.91 2.06
CA GLU A 36 -1.60 -13.64 3.33
C GLU A 36 -0.60 -14.79 3.39
N GLY A 37 0.18 -14.83 4.50
CA GLY A 37 1.26 -15.81 4.73
C GLY A 37 2.62 -15.16 4.97
N LYS A 38 3.66 -15.99 4.93
CA LYS A 38 5.04 -15.58 5.25
C LYS A 38 5.87 -15.46 3.98
N TRP A 39 6.74 -14.45 3.97
CA TRP A 39 7.57 -14.08 2.84
C TRP A 39 8.97 -13.73 3.29
N THR A 40 9.96 -14.08 2.47
CA THR A 40 11.36 -13.74 2.72
C THR A 40 12.02 -13.23 1.45
N GLY A 41 13.00 -12.34 1.60
CA GLY A 41 13.74 -11.77 0.49
C GLY A 41 15.00 -11.03 0.93
N THR A 42 15.64 -10.38 -0.03
CA THR A 42 16.73 -9.45 0.20
C THR A 42 16.31 -8.07 -0.27
N LEU A 43 16.29 -7.12 0.64
CA LEU A 43 15.97 -5.73 0.39
C LEU A 43 17.23 -5.02 -0.11
N ASN A 44 17.22 -4.56 -1.36
CA ASN A 44 18.29 -3.80 -1.97
C ASN A 44 17.95 -2.32 -1.96
N LEU A 45 18.83 -1.51 -1.41
CA LEU A 45 18.69 -0.07 -1.29
C LEU A 45 19.45 0.65 -2.41
N SER A 46 18.91 1.77 -2.88
CA SER A 46 19.54 2.57 -3.94
C SER A 46 20.91 3.17 -3.56
N ASN A 47 21.28 3.16 -2.29
CA ASN A 47 22.60 3.54 -1.79
C ASN A 47 23.64 2.41 -1.86
N GLY A 48 23.26 1.22 -2.36
CA GLY A 48 24.12 0.03 -2.50
C GLY A 48 24.08 -0.92 -1.32
N GLU A 49 23.38 -0.59 -0.24
CA GLU A 49 23.20 -1.50 0.90
C GLU A 49 22.19 -2.60 0.57
N SER A 50 22.35 -3.74 1.22
CA SER A 50 21.40 -4.85 1.17
C SER A 50 21.21 -5.44 2.56
N LYS A 51 19.98 -5.85 2.88
CA LYS A 51 19.63 -6.47 4.16
C LYS A 51 18.53 -7.52 3.98
N PRO A 52 18.46 -8.53 4.86
CA PRO A 52 17.35 -9.48 4.82
C PRO A 52 16.05 -8.78 5.15
N ILE A 53 14.97 -9.21 4.52
CA ILE A 53 13.60 -8.79 4.82
C ILE A 53 12.71 -10.02 4.97
N ASN A 54 11.93 -10.02 6.04
CA ASN A 54 10.85 -10.98 6.26
C ASN A 54 9.55 -10.21 6.44
N LEU A 55 8.48 -10.67 5.79
CA LEU A 55 7.14 -10.13 5.91
C LEU A 55 6.19 -11.25 6.33
N GLU A 56 5.24 -10.93 7.18
CA GLU A 56 4.10 -11.80 7.46
C GLU A 56 2.82 -11.00 7.28
N TYR A 57 1.94 -11.48 6.39
CA TYR A 57 0.63 -10.88 6.18
C TYR A 57 -0.45 -11.76 6.80
N SER A 58 -1.39 -11.13 7.50
CA SER A 58 -2.53 -11.83 8.08
C SER A 58 -3.82 -11.02 7.96
N ILE A 59 -4.89 -11.71 7.54
CA ILE A 59 -6.22 -11.11 7.43
C ILE A 59 -6.81 -10.94 8.82
N ARG A 60 -7.30 -9.74 9.14
CA ARG A 60 -7.84 -9.34 10.44
C ARG A 60 -9.22 -8.70 10.30
N SER A 61 -9.87 -8.47 11.46
CA SER A 61 -11.12 -7.71 11.56
C SER A 61 -12.21 -8.21 10.61
N ASN A 62 -12.45 -9.52 10.63
CA ASN A 62 -13.44 -10.18 9.78
C ASN A 62 -13.25 -9.86 8.27
N GLY A 63 -11.99 -9.82 7.83
CA GLY A 63 -11.65 -9.60 6.43
C GLY A 63 -11.58 -8.14 5.98
N SER A 64 -11.73 -7.17 6.89
CA SER A 64 -11.67 -5.73 6.54
C SER A 64 -10.31 -5.09 6.72
N ALA A 65 -9.32 -5.83 7.26
CA ALA A 65 -7.95 -5.37 7.43
C ALA A 65 -6.96 -6.46 7.05
N LEU A 66 -5.82 -6.06 6.49
CA LEU A 66 -4.63 -6.86 6.25
C LEU A 66 -3.52 -6.28 7.13
N LEU A 67 -3.03 -7.05 8.09
CA LEU A 67 -1.88 -6.71 8.91
C LEU A 67 -0.63 -7.20 8.18
N GLU A 68 0.35 -6.33 8.01
CA GLU A 68 1.72 -6.64 7.62
C GLU A 68 2.60 -6.49 8.87
N GLU A 69 3.34 -7.52 9.20
CA GLU A 69 4.45 -7.49 10.15
C GLU A 69 5.73 -7.65 9.36
N SER A 70 6.69 -6.74 9.54
CA SER A 70 7.94 -6.73 8.80
C SER A 70 9.14 -6.72 9.73
N ASN A 71 10.20 -7.44 9.33
CA ASN A 71 11.51 -7.37 9.94
C ASN A 71 12.55 -7.10 8.85
N GLU A 72 13.18 -5.94 8.91
CA GLU A 72 14.18 -5.49 7.95
C GLU A 72 15.55 -5.37 8.63
N GLY A 73 16.38 -6.40 8.50
CA GLY A 73 17.70 -6.41 9.12
C GLY A 73 17.66 -6.31 10.66
N GLY A 74 16.62 -6.84 11.30
CA GLY A 74 16.43 -6.81 12.75
C GLY A 74 15.53 -5.65 13.25
N ILE A 75 15.08 -4.75 12.38
CA ILE A 75 14.13 -3.69 12.73
C ILE A 75 12.70 -4.19 12.48
N GLU A 76 11.94 -4.33 13.54
CA GLU A 76 10.53 -4.72 13.48
C GLU A 76 9.64 -3.52 13.25
N MET A 77 8.70 -3.66 12.34
CA MET A 77 7.70 -2.66 11.97
C MET A 77 6.38 -3.35 11.65
N MET A 78 5.31 -2.59 11.55
CA MET A 78 4.03 -3.13 11.08
C MET A 78 3.25 -2.11 10.26
N SER A 79 2.39 -2.62 9.39
CA SER A 79 1.40 -1.82 8.65
C SER A 79 0.02 -2.44 8.78
N ILE A 80 -1.00 -1.60 8.85
CA ILE A 80 -2.39 -2.04 8.76
C ILE A 80 -2.98 -1.43 7.49
N ILE A 81 -3.26 -2.29 6.51
CA ILE A 81 -3.95 -1.91 5.29
C ILE A 81 -5.43 -2.25 5.48
N ASN A 82 -6.32 -1.27 5.34
CA ASN A 82 -7.74 -1.50 5.52
C ASN A 82 -8.56 -0.80 4.43
N ILE A 83 -9.78 -1.29 4.24
CA ILE A 83 -10.75 -0.62 3.38
C ILE A 83 -11.89 -0.06 4.23
N HIS A 84 -12.20 1.23 4.06
CA HIS A 84 -13.32 1.89 4.72
C HIS A 84 -14.04 2.79 3.74
N LYS A 85 -15.37 2.59 3.62
CA LYS A 85 -16.22 3.34 2.67
C LYS A 85 -15.66 3.34 1.23
N GLY A 86 -15.16 2.17 0.80
CA GLY A 86 -14.60 1.97 -0.53
C GLY A 86 -13.26 2.67 -0.79
N LYS A 87 -12.50 3.04 0.25
CA LYS A 87 -11.16 3.63 0.13
C LYS A 87 -10.14 2.80 0.88
N ILE A 88 -9.01 2.51 0.24
CA ILE A 88 -7.88 1.83 0.86
C ILE A 88 -6.99 2.84 1.57
N LEU A 89 -6.70 2.55 2.84
CA LEU A 89 -5.74 3.26 3.66
C LEU A 89 -4.72 2.27 4.20
N SER A 90 -3.47 2.69 4.33
CA SER A 90 -2.43 1.97 5.06
C SER A 90 -1.88 2.87 6.16
N THR A 91 -1.81 2.35 7.38
CA THR A 91 -1.11 3.01 8.48
C THR A 91 0.12 2.18 8.82
N HIS A 92 1.30 2.77 8.66
CA HIS A 92 2.58 2.15 8.94
C HIS A 92 3.16 2.64 10.26
N TYR A 93 3.61 1.74 11.11
CA TYR A 93 4.32 2.03 12.35
C TYR A 93 5.80 1.75 12.12
N CYS A 94 6.54 2.83 11.89
CA CYS A 94 7.89 2.80 11.34
C CYS A 94 8.96 2.65 12.43
N GLY A 95 10.06 1.98 12.10
CA GLY A 95 11.26 1.96 12.92
C GLY A 95 11.87 3.35 13.16
N ALA A 96 11.56 4.34 12.32
CA ALA A 96 11.87 5.76 12.54
C ALA A 96 10.99 6.44 13.62
N LYS A 97 10.14 5.69 14.31
CA LYS A 97 9.24 6.14 15.39
C LYS A 97 8.18 7.15 14.94
N ASN A 98 7.82 7.13 13.68
CA ASN A 98 6.71 7.90 13.11
C ASN A 98 5.64 6.97 12.51
N ARG A 99 4.54 7.57 12.04
CA ARG A 99 3.36 6.83 11.63
C ARG A 99 2.81 7.37 10.29
N PRO A 100 3.46 7.07 9.16
CA PRO A 100 2.91 7.42 7.85
C PRO A 100 1.54 6.78 7.60
N VAL A 101 0.61 7.57 7.08
CA VAL A 101 -0.69 7.13 6.59
C VAL A 101 -0.71 7.30 5.08
N ALA A 102 -0.82 6.20 4.35
CA ALA A 102 -0.84 6.19 2.90
C ALA A 102 -2.23 5.89 2.34
N GLU A 103 -2.50 6.37 1.15
CA GLU A 103 -3.73 6.20 0.40
C GLU A 103 -3.43 5.49 -0.93
N LEU A 104 -4.40 4.73 -1.45
CA LEU A 104 -4.26 4.14 -2.78
C LEU A 104 -4.12 5.24 -3.84
N LYS A 105 -3.02 5.20 -4.56
CA LYS A 105 -2.74 6.09 -5.69
C LYS A 105 -3.15 5.47 -7.02
N SER A 106 -2.79 4.20 -7.20
CA SER A 106 -3.10 3.46 -8.42
C SER A 106 -3.09 1.95 -8.18
N SER A 107 -3.88 1.24 -8.99
CA SER A 107 -3.85 -0.22 -9.09
C SER A 107 -4.08 -0.58 -10.56
N ASN A 108 -3.02 -1.05 -11.22
CA ASN A 108 -3.06 -1.41 -12.64
C ASN A 108 -2.10 -2.58 -12.91
N ASN A 109 -2.55 -3.56 -13.70
CA ASN A 109 -1.71 -4.69 -14.16
C ASN A 109 -0.96 -5.41 -13.02
N GLY A 110 -1.63 -5.63 -11.88
CA GLY A 110 -1.03 -6.28 -10.71
C GLY A 110 -0.15 -5.36 -9.85
N VAL A 111 0.10 -4.11 -10.26
CA VAL A 111 0.89 -3.16 -9.49
C VAL A 111 -0.03 -2.27 -8.66
N VAL A 112 0.05 -2.41 -7.33
CA VAL A 112 -0.67 -1.58 -6.36
C VAL A 112 0.30 -0.57 -5.76
N LYS A 113 -0.03 0.71 -5.85
CA LYS A 113 0.78 1.80 -5.31
C LYS A 113 0.03 2.59 -4.26
N LEU A 114 0.60 2.68 -3.06
CA LEU A 114 0.15 3.53 -1.97
C LEU A 114 1.10 4.72 -1.81
N VAL A 115 0.58 5.90 -1.51
CA VAL A 115 1.37 7.13 -1.32
C VAL A 115 0.99 7.79 -0.01
N THR A 116 1.99 8.17 0.78
CA THR A 116 1.80 8.83 2.07
C THR A 116 1.14 10.19 1.90
N ASN A 117 0.09 10.38 2.68
CA ASN A 117 -0.59 11.67 2.83
C ASN A 117 0.02 12.41 4.03
N HIS A 118 0.89 13.39 3.77
CA HIS A 118 1.63 14.12 4.80
C HIS A 118 0.73 14.80 5.84
N LYS A 119 -0.37 15.42 5.38
CA LYS A 119 -1.31 16.12 6.27
C LYS A 119 -2.03 15.17 7.21
N ARG A 120 -2.38 13.97 6.73
CA ARG A 120 -3.03 12.94 7.54
C ARG A 120 -2.08 12.26 8.51
N SER A 121 -0.81 12.25 8.19
CA SER A 121 0.26 11.60 8.95
C SER A 121 0.87 12.48 10.03
N ASP A 122 0.67 13.81 9.95
CA ASP A 122 1.29 14.80 10.83
C ASP A 122 2.83 14.68 10.83
N LEU A 123 3.41 14.61 9.61
CA LEU A 123 4.85 14.42 9.40
C LEU A 123 5.53 15.73 9.03
N ASP A 124 6.69 15.99 9.63
CA ASP A 124 7.59 17.06 9.23
C ASP A 124 8.49 16.59 8.08
N VAL A 125 8.08 16.90 6.84
CA VAL A 125 8.77 16.48 5.62
C VAL A 125 10.21 16.99 5.49
N ASN A 126 10.60 18.01 6.26
CA ASN A 126 11.93 18.59 6.21
C ASN A 126 12.89 17.93 7.20
N ASN A 127 12.39 17.45 8.34
CA ASN A 127 13.20 16.97 9.45
C ASN A 127 13.02 15.47 9.76
N GLU A 128 11.96 14.84 9.25
CA GLU A 128 11.69 13.42 9.49
C GLU A 128 11.89 12.59 8.23
N SER A 129 12.55 11.43 8.38
CA SER A 129 12.57 10.41 7.33
C SER A 129 11.42 9.44 7.54
N PHE A 130 10.67 9.17 6.48
CA PHE A 130 9.51 8.26 6.51
C PHE A 130 9.27 7.60 5.16
N VAL A 131 8.49 6.55 5.13
CA VAL A 131 8.12 5.90 3.87
C VAL A 131 7.09 6.78 3.13
N GLY A 132 7.51 7.31 1.99
CA GLY A 132 6.68 8.16 1.14
C GLY A 132 5.76 7.41 0.20
N SER A 133 6.13 6.18 -0.18
CA SER A 133 5.28 5.33 -1.01
C SER A 133 5.64 3.86 -0.87
N TRP A 134 4.64 3.00 -1.07
CA TRP A 134 4.79 1.54 -1.25
C TRP A 134 4.30 1.14 -2.62
N GLU A 135 4.90 0.08 -3.15
CA GLU A 135 4.49 -0.52 -4.41
C GLU A 135 4.58 -2.05 -4.26
N PHE A 136 3.44 -2.72 -4.47
CA PHE A 136 3.32 -4.17 -4.49
C PHE A 136 3.10 -4.57 -5.94
N ASN A 137 4.06 -5.25 -6.55
CA ASN A 137 3.87 -5.82 -7.88
C ASN A 137 3.50 -7.29 -7.70
N LEU A 138 2.21 -7.53 -7.65
CA LEU A 138 1.61 -8.85 -7.56
C LEU A 138 1.78 -9.56 -8.91
N MET A 139 2.24 -10.79 -8.89
CA MET A 139 2.44 -11.60 -10.09
C MET A 139 1.21 -12.49 -10.31
N PRO A 140 0.27 -12.12 -11.21
CA PRO A 140 -1.02 -12.83 -11.33
C PRO A 140 -0.90 -14.31 -11.67
N ASN A 141 0.23 -14.72 -12.26
CA ASN A 141 0.49 -16.09 -12.69
C ASN A 141 1.47 -16.84 -11.77
N ASP A 142 1.96 -16.20 -10.71
CA ASP A 142 2.90 -16.79 -9.75
C ASP A 142 2.67 -16.25 -8.34
N GLU A 143 1.76 -16.90 -7.61
CA GLU A 143 1.44 -16.54 -6.22
C GLU A 143 2.58 -16.86 -5.23
N SER A 144 3.67 -17.47 -5.70
CA SER A 144 4.85 -17.76 -4.87
C SER A 144 5.81 -16.59 -4.75
N LYS A 145 5.60 -15.52 -5.54
CA LYS A 145 6.48 -14.34 -5.61
C LYS A 145 5.71 -13.04 -5.75
N PHE A 146 6.29 -11.94 -5.27
CA PHE A 146 5.93 -10.58 -5.63
C PHE A 146 7.14 -9.64 -5.47
N ILE A 147 7.08 -8.45 -6.12
CA ILE A 147 8.09 -7.41 -5.87
C ILE A 147 7.52 -6.43 -4.84
N TYR A 148 8.27 -6.28 -3.76
CA TYR A 148 8.03 -5.28 -2.72
C TYR A 148 8.97 -4.11 -2.93
N LYS A 149 8.42 -2.90 -3.00
CA LYS A 149 9.21 -1.69 -3.18
C LYS A 149 8.66 -0.57 -2.34
N TYR A 150 9.54 0.19 -1.71
CA TYR A 150 9.13 1.44 -1.08
C TYR A 150 10.17 2.54 -1.30
N THR A 151 9.74 3.78 -1.10
CA THR A 151 10.60 4.96 -1.18
C THR A 151 10.62 5.63 0.18
N SER A 152 11.78 5.74 0.81
CA SER A 152 12.00 6.63 1.95
C SER A 152 12.24 8.04 1.45
N ILE A 153 11.65 9.03 2.10
CA ILE A 153 11.84 10.45 1.83
C ILE A 153 12.21 11.20 3.11
N GLY A 154 12.75 12.41 2.97
CA GLY A 154 13.29 13.20 4.06
C GLY A 154 14.82 13.21 4.07
N PRO A 155 15.46 13.49 5.23
CA PRO A 155 16.92 13.53 5.35
C PRO A 155 17.64 12.24 4.90
N TYR A 156 17.03 11.09 5.09
CA TYR A 156 17.55 9.78 4.64
C TYR A 156 16.65 9.23 3.53
N SER A 157 16.88 9.69 2.31
CA SER A 157 16.10 9.29 1.14
C SER A 157 16.75 8.14 0.40
N PHE A 158 16.00 7.10 0.10
CA PHE A 158 16.43 5.96 -0.71
C PHE A 158 15.21 5.25 -1.32
N ILE A 159 15.46 4.41 -2.30
CA ILE A 159 14.50 3.45 -2.83
C ILE A 159 14.94 2.07 -2.36
N ALA A 160 14.02 1.30 -1.83
CA ALA A 160 14.24 -0.08 -1.42
C ALA A 160 13.40 -1.01 -2.30
N THR A 161 13.99 -2.11 -2.76
CA THR A 161 13.31 -3.09 -3.61
C THR A 161 13.73 -4.51 -3.22
N ALA A 162 12.76 -5.41 -3.12
CA ALA A 162 12.99 -6.84 -2.87
C ALA A 162 12.08 -7.70 -3.75
N GLU A 163 12.61 -8.79 -4.30
CA GLU A 163 11.81 -9.92 -4.73
C GLU A 163 11.49 -10.76 -3.50
N MET A 164 10.21 -10.88 -3.18
CA MET A 164 9.72 -11.65 -2.05
C MET A 164 9.31 -13.05 -2.52
N ASN A 165 9.74 -14.06 -1.77
CA ASN A 165 9.43 -15.46 -2.02
C ASN A 165 8.60 -16.00 -0.86
N ARG A 166 7.51 -16.69 -1.18
CA ARG A 166 6.62 -17.28 -0.18
C ARG A 166 7.33 -18.39 0.58
N VAL A 167 7.27 -18.33 1.90
CA VAL A 167 7.76 -19.40 2.78
C VAL A 167 6.71 -20.53 2.79
N LYS A 168 7.16 -21.75 2.53
CA LYS A 168 6.30 -22.95 2.55
C LYS A 168 6.06 -23.46 3.97
#